data_564d5ea635b8d9474f1045c3ef420583
#
_entry.id   564d5ea635b8d9474f1045c3ef420583
#
_cell.length_a   1.000
_cell.length_b   1.000
_cell.length_c   1.000
_cell.angle_alpha   90.00
_cell.angle_beta   90.00
_cell.angle_gamma   90.00
#
_symmetry.space_group_name_H-M   'P 1'
#
loop_
_entity.id
_entity.type
_entity.pdbx_description
1 polymer ?
#
loop_
_entity_poly.entity_id
_entity_poly.type
_entity_poly.pdbx_seq_one_letter_code
_entity_poly.pdbx_strand_id
1 'polypeptide(L)' 'MKIQYVSKYLQLAEKGLVPRLECPMDQGPLMCNETNEGIIYLYCLSCSFKKTVGLEYYGELKSAVDSN' A
#
# COMPACT_ATOMS: atom_id res chain seq x y z
N MET A 1 -0.88 13.68 0.53
CA MET A 1 -0.29 12.35 0.74
C MET A 1 0.75 12.09 -0.35
N LYS A 2 1.80 11.38 0.00
CA LYS A 2 2.87 11.08 -0.96
C LYS A 2 2.90 9.58 -1.24
N ILE A 3 2.77 9.21 -2.50
CA ILE A 3 2.78 7.80 -2.89
C ILE A 3 4.11 7.10 -2.55
N GLN A 4 5.19 7.87 -2.41
CA GLN A 4 6.49 7.30 -2.03
C GLN A 4 6.43 6.54 -0.71
N TYR A 5 5.66 7.02 0.26
CA TYR A 5 5.53 6.33 1.55
C TYR A 5 4.81 4.99 1.40
N VAL A 6 3.77 4.95 0.56
CA VAL A 6 3.05 3.70 0.31
C VAL A 6 3.95 2.72 -0.43
N SER A 7 4.66 3.19 -1.45
CA SER A 7 5.60 2.36 -2.20
C SER A 7 6.71 1.83 -1.30
N LYS A 8 7.26 2.68 -0.43
CA LYS A 8 8.30 2.28 0.51
C LYS A 8 7.78 1.21 1.47
N TYR A 9 6.53 1.36 1.94
CA TYR A 9 5.93 0.36 2.82
C TYR A 9 5.87 -1.01 2.11
N LEU A 10 5.46 -1.03 0.84
CA LEU A 10 5.39 -2.28 0.08
C LEU A 10 6.77 -2.92 -0.07
N GLN A 11 7.81 -2.11 -0.26
CA GLN A 11 9.18 -2.61 -0.33
C GLN A 11 9.63 -3.22 0.99
N LEU A 12 9.31 -2.56 2.10
CA LEU A 12 9.66 -3.07 3.43
C LEU A 12 8.90 -4.36 3.73
N ALA A 13 7.67 -4.47 3.25
CA ALA A 13 6.87 -5.69 3.43
C ALA A 13 7.50 -6.87 2.69
N GLU A 14 8.06 -6.63 1.51
CA GLU A 14 8.75 -7.68 0.76
C GLU A 14 9.99 -8.17 1.51
N LYS A 15 10.63 -7.28 2.26
CA LYS A 15 11.81 -7.62 3.05
C LYS A 15 11.44 -8.24 4.41
N GLY A 16 10.15 -8.34 4.72
CA GLY A 16 9.69 -8.89 5.99
C GLY A 16 9.81 -7.95 7.17
N LEU A 17 10.04 -6.65 6.94
CA LEU A 17 10.24 -5.68 8.01
C LEU A 17 8.94 -5.08 8.53
N VAL A 18 7.86 -5.19 7.76
CA VAL A 18 6.52 -4.74 8.16
C VAL A 18 5.51 -5.77 7.68
N PRO A 19 4.29 -5.78 8.26
CA PRO A 19 3.25 -6.72 7.82
C PRO A 19 2.92 -6.52 6.34
N ARG A 20 2.76 -7.62 5.61
CA ARG A 20 2.44 -7.55 4.18
C ARG A 20 0.99 -7.17 3.96
N LEU A 21 0.77 -6.36 2.93
CA LEU A 21 -0.56 -6.06 2.45
C LEU A 21 -0.86 -7.03 1.32
N GLU A 22 -1.88 -7.85 1.51
CA GLU A 22 -2.22 -8.91 0.57
C GLU A 22 -3.66 -8.78 0.10
N CYS A 23 -3.92 -9.27 -1.12
CA CYS A 23 -5.28 -9.31 -1.65
C CYS A 23 -6.11 -10.30 -0.81
N PRO A 24 -7.29 -9.89 -0.29
CA PRO A 24 -8.08 -10.80 0.53
C PRO A 24 -8.69 -11.95 -0.26
N MET A 25 -8.65 -11.91 -1.58
CA MET A 25 -9.26 -12.94 -2.43
C MET A 25 -8.26 -14.02 -2.83
N ASP A 26 -7.04 -13.64 -3.23
CA ASP A 26 -6.05 -14.61 -3.69
C ASP A 26 -4.72 -14.52 -2.93
N GLN A 27 -4.65 -13.61 -1.96
CA GLN A 27 -3.47 -13.41 -1.12
C GLN A 27 -2.22 -13.02 -1.91
N GLY A 28 -2.41 -12.54 -3.13
CA GLY A 28 -1.32 -12.05 -3.95
C GLY A 28 -0.84 -10.68 -3.49
N PRO A 29 0.34 -10.24 -3.98
CA PRO A 29 0.87 -8.95 -3.61
C PRO A 29 0.02 -7.80 -4.17
N LEU A 30 -0.06 -6.72 -3.41
CA LEU A 30 -0.77 -5.52 -3.85
C LEU A 30 0.24 -4.51 -4.39
N MET A 31 -0.19 -3.78 -5.41
CA MET A 31 0.56 -2.67 -5.96
C MET A 31 -0.13 -1.36 -5.59
N CYS A 32 0.56 -0.24 -5.73
CA CYS A 32 -0.03 1.06 -5.46
C CYS A 32 0.06 1.96 -6.69
N ASN A 33 -0.89 2.86 -6.79
CA ASN A 33 -0.89 3.85 -7.85
C ASN A 33 -1.64 5.09 -7.35
N GLU A 34 -1.58 6.17 -8.11
CA GLU A 34 -2.18 7.43 -7.75
C GLU A 34 -3.00 7.97 -8.92
N THR A 35 -4.20 8.49 -8.63
CA THR A 35 -5.03 9.10 -9.66
C THR A 35 -4.55 10.52 -9.98
N ASN A 36 -5.09 11.11 -11.05
CA ASN A 36 -4.79 12.51 -11.41
C ASN A 36 -5.23 13.49 -10.32
N GLU A 37 -6.14 13.07 -9.46
CA GLU A 37 -6.63 13.89 -8.36
C GLU A 37 -5.80 13.73 -7.08
N GLY A 38 -4.76 12.91 -7.13
CA GLY A 38 -3.89 12.67 -5.99
C GLY A 38 -4.39 11.63 -5.01
N ILE A 39 -5.35 10.82 -5.42
CA ILE A 39 -5.88 9.74 -4.58
C ILE A 39 -5.03 8.49 -4.77
N ILE A 40 -4.47 7.97 -3.68
CA ILE A 40 -3.65 6.77 -3.71
C ILE A 40 -4.52 5.54 -3.49
N TYR A 41 -4.27 4.48 -4.23
CA TYR A 41 -5.02 3.24 -4.07
C TYR A 41 -4.10 2.03 -4.22
N LEU A 42 -4.52 0.94 -3.59
CA LEU A 42 -3.87 -0.37 -3.71
C LEU A 42 -4.72 -1.25 -4.63
N TYR A 43 -4.07 -2.06 -5.43
CA TYR A 43 -4.80 -2.94 -6.36
C TYR A 43 -4.04 -4.26 -6.53
N CYS A 44 -4.79 -5.29 -6.91
CA CYS A 44 -4.24 -6.61 -7.17
C CYS A 44 -4.14 -6.82 -8.68
N LEU A 45 -3.01 -7.37 -9.13
CA LEU A 45 -2.81 -7.64 -10.55
C LEU A 45 -3.59 -8.86 -11.04
N SER A 46 -3.91 -9.78 -10.14
CA SER A 46 -4.55 -11.04 -10.50
C SER A 46 -6.08 -11.02 -10.42
N CYS A 47 -6.64 -10.02 -9.74
CA CYS A 47 -8.08 -9.91 -9.58
C CYS A 47 -8.47 -8.44 -9.61
N SER A 48 -9.76 -8.15 -9.44
CA SER A 48 -10.26 -6.78 -9.53
C SER A 48 -10.26 -6.04 -8.19
N PHE A 49 -9.60 -6.59 -7.18
CA PHE A 49 -9.56 -5.94 -5.87
C PHE A 49 -8.86 -4.58 -5.95
N LYS A 50 -9.46 -3.59 -5.30
CA LYS A 50 -8.93 -2.22 -5.26
C LYS A 50 -9.36 -1.58 -3.94
N LYS A 51 -8.42 -0.91 -3.28
CA LYS A 51 -8.68 -0.24 -2.01
C LYS A 51 -8.06 1.14 -2.01
N THR A 52 -8.86 2.15 -1.71
CA THR A 52 -8.37 3.53 -1.60
C THR A 52 -7.64 3.71 -0.26
N VAL A 53 -6.49 4.39 -0.31
CA VAL A 53 -5.73 4.73 0.89
C VAL A 53 -6.22 6.07 1.43
N GLY A 54 -6.94 6.04 2.56
CA GLY A 54 -7.41 7.24 3.23
C GLY A 54 -6.33 7.85 4.12
N LEU A 55 -6.63 9.03 4.71
CA LEU A 55 -5.68 9.75 5.55
C LEU A 55 -5.22 8.95 6.76
N GLU A 56 -6.14 8.28 7.44
CA GLU A 56 -5.79 7.48 8.61
C GLU A 56 -4.89 6.32 8.23
N TYR A 57 -5.25 5.61 7.19
CA TYR A 57 -4.47 4.48 6.72
C TYR A 57 -3.10 4.91 6.23
N TYR A 58 -3.06 6.02 5.50
CA TYR A 58 -1.79 6.60 5.05
C TYR A 58 -0.89 6.93 6.24
N GLY A 59 -1.45 7.50 7.30
CA GLY A 59 -0.70 7.81 8.52
C GLY A 59 -0.09 6.57 9.15
N GLU A 60 -0.83 5.46 9.15
CA GLU A 60 -0.32 4.19 9.68
C GLU A 60 0.84 3.66 8.84
N LEU A 61 0.71 3.71 7.51
CA LEU A 61 1.77 3.25 6.62
C LEU A 61 3.02 4.13 6.75
N LYS A 62 2.83 5.44 6.80
CA LYS A 62 3.93 6.38 6.97
C LYS A 62 4.66 6.17 8.28
N SER A 63 3.91 5.95 9.35
CA SER A 63 4.49 5.70 10.67
C SER A 63 5.35 4.44 10.66
N ALA A 64 4.87 3.37 10.02
CA ALA A 64 5.63 2.14 9.89
C ALA A 64 6.92 2.35 9.08
N VAL A 65 6.86 3.14 8.02
CA VAL A 65 8.04 3.46 7.20
C VAL A 65 9.05 4.26 8.03
N ASP A 66 8.58 5.25 8.77
CA ASP A 66 9.45 6.10 9.58
C ASP A 66 10.10 5.34 10.72
N SER A 67 9.49 4.25 11.19
CA SER A 67 10.03 3.41 12.26
C SER A 67 11.07 2.42 11.76
N ASN A 68 11.21 2.29 10.48
CA ASN A 68 12.18 1.40 9.85
C ASN A 68 13.13 2.23 8.98
#